data_3ce2aa35bd519fd25c5af16db3ccc31d
#
_entry.id   3ce2aa35bd519fd25c5af16db3ccc31d
#
_cell.length_a   1.000
_cell.length_b   1.000
_cell.length_c   1.000
_cell.angle_alpha   90.00
_cell.angle_beta   90.00
_cell.angle_gamma   90.00
#
_symmetry.space_group_name_H-M   'P 1'
#
loop_
_entity.id
_entity.type
_entity.pdbx_description
1 polymer ?
#
loop_
_entity_poly.entity_id
_entity_poly.type
_entity_poly.pdbx_seq_one_letter_code
_entity_poly.pdbx_strand_id
1 'polypeptide(L)'
;MTDGPRAGVHYPRSVGELRSWFGTDEGCLDYLDWIRWPTGFVCPHCEGVGDWKVADGGYRCRHCDKRTAVTAGTLLDRRRSPLTVWLQACWMFATAKNGVSALTVQRSLEIGSYVTTWAMLHRLRKVLIRPGRERLSGTVQVDETYFGGVEPGLAGGRAKGKGRWWP
;
A
#
# COMPACT_ATOMS: atom_id res chain seq x y z
N MET A 1 -25.18 -14.14 -4.36
CA MET A 1 -24.83 -12.98 -3.49
C MET A 1 -23.34 -13.03 -3.28
N THR A 2 -22.58 -12.31 -4.08
CA THR A 2 -21.13 -12.20 -3.90
C THR A 2 -20.87 -11.31 -2.71
N ASP A 3 -20.45 -11.93 -1.63
CA ASP A 3 -20.08 -11.22 -0.40
C ASP A 3 -18.89 -10.29 -0.75
N GLY A 4 -19.04 -8.98 -0.46
CA GLY A 4 -18.02 -7.99 -0.80
C GLY A 4 -16.70 -8.22 -0.04
N PRO A 5 -15.61 -7.53 -0.42
CA PRO A 5 -14.33 -7.70 0.23
C PRO A 5 -14.39 -7.31 1.70
N ARG A 6 -13.87 -8.18 2.57
CA ARG A 6 -13.80 -7.96 4.02
C ARG A 6 -12.35 -7.83 4.46
N ALA A 7 -12.04 -6.75 5.16
CA ALA A 7 -10.73 -6.57 5.79
C ALA A 7 -10.46 -7.72 6.78
N GLY A 8 -9.24 -8.24 6.78
CA GLY A 8 -8.86 -9.36 7.64
C GLY A 8 -9.31 -10.75 7.17
N VAL A 9 -10.05 -10.84 6.05
CA VAL A 9 -10.55 -12.12 5.49
C VAL A 9 -10.00 -12.37 4.09
N HIS A 10 -10.18 -11.42 3.20
CA HIS A 10 -9.86 -11.58 1.78
C HIS A 10 -8.46 -11.06 1.43
N TYR A 11 -7.45 -11.74 1.96
CA TYR A 11 -6.04 -11.50 1.65
C TYR A 11 -5.26 -12.83 1.69
N PRO A 12 -4.14 -12.95 0.96
CA PRO A 12 -3.34 -14.17 1.00
C PRO A 12 -2.75 -14.37 2.39
N ARG A 13 -2.78 -15.60 2.89
CA ARG A 13 -2.27 -15.96 4.23
C ARG A 13 -0.89 -16.59 4.17
N SER A 14 -0.44 -16.97 2.99
CA SER A 14 0.86 -17.58 2.74
C SER A 14 1.52 -17.01 1.49
N VAL A 15 2.84 -17.22 1.36
CA VAL A 15 3.58 -16.85 0.14
C VAL A 15 3.08 -17.66 -1.07
N GLY A 16 2.63 -18.90 -0.85
CA GLY A 16 2.05 -19.73 -1.90
C GLY A 16 0.76 -19.12 -2.44
N GLU A 17 -0.15 -18.72 -1.55
CA GLU A 17 -1.39 -18.03 -1.94
C GLU A 17 -1.10 -16.68 -2.61
N LEU A 18 -0.14 -15.90 -2.09
CA LEU A 18 0.28 -14.65 -2.69
C LEU A 18 0.69 -14.83 -4.16
N ARG A 19 1.50 -15.84 -4.43
CA ARG A 19 1.96 -16.15 -5.79
C ARG A 19 0.84 -16.67 -6.68
N SER A 20 -0.07 -17.45 -6.12
CA SER A 20 -1.24 -17.97 -6.84
C SER A 20 -2.21 -16.86 -7.24
N TRP A 21 -2.48 -15.92 -6.33
CA TRP A 21 -3.43 -14.82 -6.58
C TRP A 21 -2.84 -13.71 -7.44
N PHE A 22 -1.56 -13.40 -7.22
CA PHE A 22 -0.88 -12.22 -7.79
C PHE A 22 0.32 -12.62 -8.67
N GLY A 23 0.21 -13.73 -9.36
CA GLY A 23 1.24 -14.20 -10.30
C GLY A 23 1.32 -13.38 -11.58
N THR A 24 0.24 -12.69 -11.95
CA THR A 24 0.15 -11.84 -13.15
C THR A 24 -0.43 -10.48 -12.81
N ASP A 25 -0.11 -9.46 -13.61
CA ASP A 25 -0.67 -8.10 -13.45
C ASP A 25 -2.20 -8.11 -13.67
N GLU A 26 -2.73 -9.00 -14.49
CA GLU A 26 -4.15 -9.18 -14.73
C GLU A 26 -4.87 -9.67 -13.47
N GLY A 27 -4.37 -10.72 -12.82
CA GLY A 27 -4.91 -11.21 -11.55
C GLY A 27 -4.85 -10.16 -10.43
N CYS A 28 -3.80 -9.34 -10.43
CA CYS A 28 -3.69 -8.20 -9.53
C CYS A 28 -4.77 -7.13 -9.81
N LEU A 29 -5.04 -6.83 -11.09
CA LEU A 29 -6.07 -5.87 -11.49
C LEU A 29 -7.47 -6.37 -11.13
N ASP A 30 -7.77 -7.64 -11.36
CA ASP A 30 -9.07 -8.24 -11.04
C ASP A 30 -9.34 -8.20 -9.52
N TYR A 31 -8.32 -8.49 -8.72
CA TYR A 31 -8.42 -8.38 -7.26
C TYR A 31 -8.65 -6.93 -6.79
N LEU A 32 -7.92 -5.96 -7.35
CA LEU A 32 -8.08 -4.55 -7.02
C LEU A 32 -9.42 -3.99 -7.49
N ASP A 33 -9.89 -4.44 -8.63
CA ASP A 33 -11.20 -4.10 -9.19
C ASP A 33 -12.33 -4.56 -8.25
N TRP A 34 -12.29 -5.83 -7.84
CA TRP A 34 -13.24 -6.39 -6.88
C TRP A 34 -13.22 -5.67 -5.53
N ILE A 35 -12.05 -5.27 -5.01
CA ILE A 35 -11.96 -4.50 -3.77
C ILE A 35 -12.57 -3.11 -3.95
N ARG A 36 -12.32 -2.47 -5.10
CA ARG A 36 -12.73 -1.09 -5.33
C ARG A 36 -14.22 -0.97 -5.63
N TRP A 37 -14.74 -1.89 -6.41
CA TRP A 37 -16.13 -1.88 -6.89
C TRP A 37 -16.80 -3.25 -6.74
N PRO A 38 -17.05 -3.69 -5.51
CA PRO A 38 -17.62 -5.03 -5.24
C PRO A 38 -19.02 -5.23 -5.82
N THR A 39 -19.76 -4.14 -6.04
CA THR A 39 -21.12 -4.14 -6.62
C THR A 39 -21.17 -3.65 -8.06
N GLY A 40 -20.00 -3.45 -8.69
CA GLY A 40 -19.86 -2.88 -10.02
C GLY A 40 -19.36 -1.44 -10.02
N PHE A 41 -18.87 -1.00 -11.17
CA PHE A 41 -18.21 0.30 -11.33
C PHE A 41 -19.11 1.48 -10.98
N VAL A 42 -18.60 2.36 -10.13
CA VAL A 42 -19.18 3.68 -9.82
C VAL A 42 -18.15 4.73 -10.23
N CYS A 43 -18.57 5.68 -11.06
CA CYS A 43 -17.67 6.70 -11.58
C CYS A 43 -17.22 7.67 -10.48
N PRO A 44 -15.92 7.87 -10.22
CA PRO A 44 -15.44 8.81 -9.21
C PRO A 44 -15.59 10.28 -9.59
N HIS A 45 -16.06 10.59 -10.81
CA HIS A 45 -16.22 11.94 -11.29
C HIS A 45 -17.67 12.45 -11.27
N CYS A 46 -18.64 11.56 -11.52
CA CYS A 46 -20.05 11.94 -11.60
C CYS A 46 -20.96 11.00 -10.80
N GLU A 47 -20.37 10.04 -10.08
CA GLU A 47 -21.08 9.04 -9.26
C GLU A 47 -22.08 8.16 -10.05
N GLY A 48 -22.11 8.31 -11.38
CA GLY A 48 -22.97 7.53 -12.25
C GLY A 48 -22.56 6.05 -12.29
N VAL A 49 -23.56 5.19 -12.37
CA VAL A 49 -23.40 3.74 -12.52
C VAL A 49 -23.46 3.39 -14.01
N GLY A 50 -22.59 2.49 -14.44
CA GLY A 50 -22.51 2.03 -15.83
C GLY A 50 -21.23 2.43 -16.53
N ASP A 51 -20.67 1.45 -17.24
CA ASP A 51 -19.34 1.52 -17.80
C ASP A 51 -19.20 0.74 -19.09
N TRP A 52 -18.06 0.99 -19.74
CA TRP A 52 -17.45 0.11 -20.72
C TRP A 52 -16.06 -0.25 -20.22
N LYS A 53 -15.79 -1.56 -20.07
CA LYS A 53 -14.45 -2.06 -19.74
C LYS A 53 -13.53 -1.80 -20.96
N VAL A 54 -12.41 -1.16 -20.74
CA VAL A 54 -11.43 -0.83 -21.79
C VAL A 54 -10.33 -1.90 -21.78
N ALA A 55 -9.70 -2.15 -22.93
CA ALA A 55 -8.70 -3.20 -23.13
C ALA A 55 -7.52 -3.17 -22.13
N ASP A 56 -7.22 -2.02 -21.54
CA ASP A 56 -6.17 -1.87 -20.52
C ASP A 56 -6.64 -2.15 -19.09
N GLY A 57 -7.81 -2.73 -18.90
CA GLY A 57 -8.39 -3.06 -17.59
C GLY A 57 -9.01 -1.87 -16.85
N GLY A 58 -9.10 -0.69 -17.49
CA GLY A 58 -9.82 0.45 -16.94
C GLY A 58 -11.31 0.49 -17.34
N TYR A 59 -12.00 1.52 -16.86
CA TYR A 59 -13.42 1.77 -17.13
C TYR A 59 -13.64 3.12 -17.79
N ARG A 60 -14.61 3.21 -18.70
CA ARG A 60 -15.11 4.45 -19.27
C ARG A 60 -16.55 4.66 -18.82
N CYS A 61 -16.83 5.77 -18.18
CA CYS A 61 -18.14 6.08 -17.65
C CYS A 61 -19.14 6.37 -18.78
N ARG A 62 -20.35 5.80 -18.72
CA ARG A 62 -21.41 6.06 -19.70
C ARG A 62 -22.01 7.43 -19.60
N HIS A 63 -21.94 8.08 -18.44
CA HIS A 63 -22.57 9.38 -18.21
C HIS A 63 -21.65 10.57 -18.54
N CYS A 64 -20.40 10.53 -18.11
CA CYS A 64 -19.48 11.65 -18.28
C CYS A 64 -18.32 11.36 -19.25
N ASP A 65 -18.30 10.17 -19.85
CA ASP A 65 -17.31 9.72 -20.83
C ASP A 65 -15.85 9.70 -20.33
N LYS A 66 -15.63 9.98 -19.05
CA LYS A 66 -14.29 9.97 -18.45
C LYS A 66 -13.79 8.55 -18.22
N ARG A 67 -12.51 8.36 -18.50
CA ARG A 67 -11.79 7.11 -18.27
C ARG A 67 -11.22 7.07 -16.86
N THR A 68 -11.37 5.94 -16.19
CA THR A 68 -10.85 5.70 -14.85
C THR A 68 -10.12 4.37 -14.82
N ALA A 69 -8.84 4.38 -14.50
CA ALA A 69 -8.09 3.16 -14.25
C ALA A 69 -8.44 2.59 -12.86
N VAL A 70 -8.35 1.27 -12.69
CA VAL A 70 -8.58 0.61 -11.39
C VAL A 70 -7.70 1.19 -10.29
N THR A 71 -6.48 1.61 -10.62
CA THR A 71 -5.51 2.17 -9.67
C THR A 71 -5.60 3.69 -9.50
N ALA A 72 -6.41 4.40 -10.32
CA ALA A 72 -6.49 5.86 -10.30
C ALA A 72 -6.96 6.40 -8.94
N GLY A 73 -6.26 7.39 -8.40
CA GLY A 73 -6.57 7.99 -7.10
C GLY A 73 -6.26 7.10 -5.89
N THR A 74 -5.59 5.97 -6.07
CA THR A 74 -5.14 5.09 -4.99
C THR A 74 -3.63 5.23 -4.74
N LEU A 75 -3.11 4.52 -3.74
CA LEU A 75 -1.66 4.45 -3.51
C LEU A 75 -0.88 3.90 -4.72
N LEU A 76 -1.56 3.16 -5.60
CA LEU A 76 -1.01 2.54 -6.81
C LEU A 76 -1.13 3.44 -8.05
N ASP A 77 -1.64 4.65 -7.89
CA ASP A 77 -1.78 5.60 -9.01
C ASP A 77 -0.41 5.99 -9.59
N ARG A 78 -0.36 6.14 -10.93
CA ARG A 78 0.86 6.52 -11.67
C ARG A 78 2.08 5.65 -11.34
N ARG A 79 1.86 4.37 -11.06
CA ARG A 79 2.94 3.42 -10.85
C ARG A 79 3.75 3.18 -12.12
N ARG A 80 5.05 2.97 -11.98
CA ARG A 80 5.95 2.55 -13.07
C ARG A 80 6.31 1.07 -12.99
N SER A 81 6.27 0.49 -11.78
CA SER A 81 6.53 -0.93 -11.56
C SER A 81 5.27 -1.76 -11.76
N PRO A 82 5.37 -3.05 -12.15
CA PRO A 82 4.25 -3.99 -12.25
C PRO A 82 3.45 -4.07 -10.94
N LEU A 83 2.16 -4.43 -11.03
CA LEU A 83 1.31 -4.63 -9.85
C LEU A 83 1.76 -5.81 -9.01
N THR A 84 2.24 -6.86 -9.66
CA THR A 84 2.84 -8.03 -8.99
C THR A 84 3.93 -7.62 -8.00
N VAL A 85 4.83 -6.74 -8.41
CA VAL A 85 5.90 -6.19 -7.54
C VAL A 85 5.31 -5.35 -6.39
N TRP A 86 4.29 -4.54 -6.66
CA TRP A 86 3.63 -3.74 -5.63
C TRP A 86 2.94 -4.60 -4.58
N LEU A 87 2.18 -5.63 -4.98
CA LEU A 87 1.48 -6.50 -4.04
C LEU A 87 2.45 -7.37 -3.22
N GLN A 88 3.56 -7.81 -3.83
CA GLN A 88 4.65 -8.46 -3.10
C GLN A 88 5.31 -7.52 -2.07
N ALA A 89 5.56 -6.25 -2.44
CA ALA A 89 6.08 -5.25 -1.50
C ALA A 89 5.08 -4.97 -0.36
N CYS A 90 3.77 -4.89 -0.65
CA CYS A 90 2.72 -4.79 0.37
C CYS A 90 2.74 -5.98 1.33
N TRP A 91 2.89 -7.19 0.80
CA TRP A 91 3.00 -8.40 1.59
C TRP A 91 4.20 -8.36 2.52
N MET A 92 5.40 -8.07 1.99
CA MET A 92 6.61 -7.95 2.79
C MET A 92 6.46 -6.89 3.88
N PHE A 93 5.87 -5.75 3.55
CA PHE A 93 5.64 -4.65 4.48
C PHE A 93 4.67 -5.04 5.61
N ALA A 94 3.59 -5.76 5.28
CA ALA A 94 2.56 -6.14 6.25
C ALA A 94 2.96 -7.32 7.15
N THR A 95 3.81 -8.24 6.65
CA THR A 95 4.18 -9.47 7.38
C THR A 95 5.49 -9.36 8.16
N ALA A 96 6.31 -8.35 7.87
CA ALA A 96 7.59 -8.18 8.55
C ALA A 96 7.41 -7.66 9.98
N LYS A 97 7.56 -8.53 10.97
CA LYS A 97 7.42 -8.20 12.42
C LYS A 97 8.32 -7.04 12.85
N ASN A 98 9.54 -6.99 12.36
CA ASN A 98 10.54 -5.98 12.72
C ASN A 98 10.61 -4.83 11.70
N GLY A 99 9.61 -4.72 10.83
CA GLY A 99 9.65 -3.80 9.70
C GLY A 99 10.53 -4.29 8.54
N VAL A 100 10.48 -3.59 7.43
CA VAL A 100 11.26 -3.92 6.23
C VAL A 100 12.03 -2.69 5.74
N SER A 101 13.30 -2.87 5.39
CA SER A 101 14.12 -1.81 4.80
C SER A 101 13.90 -1.72 3.28
N ALA A 102 14.10 -0.52 2.72
CA ALA A 102 14.02 -0.33 1.27
C ALA A 102 15.07 -1.20 0.54
N LEU A 103 16.24 -1.40 1.12
CA LEU A 103 17.28 -2.23 0.53
C LEU A 103 16.88 -3.72 0.49
N THR A 104 16.21 -4.21 1.54
CA THR A 104 15.69 -5.58 1.58
C THR A 104 14.66 -5.79 0.49
N VAL A 105 13.66 -4.89 0.37
CA VAL A 105 12.64 -4.98 -0.67
C VAL A 105 13.24 -4.88 -2.06
N GLN A 106 14.17 -3.95 -2.27
CA GLN A 106 14.87 -3.78 -3.54
C GLN A 106 15.52 -5.08 -4.01
N ARG A 107 16.29 -5.72 -3.13
CA ARG A 107 17.03 -6.96 -3.43
C ARG A 107 16.08 -8.15 -3.62
N SER A 108 15.07 -8.27 -2.76
CA SER A 108 14.13 -9.40 -2.82
C SER A 108 13.21 -9.37 -4.04
N LEU A 109 12.88 -8.18 -4.54
CA LEU A 109 11.99 -7.98 -5.68
C LEU A 109 12.73 -7.53 -6.95
N GLU A 110 14.07 -7.54 -6.92
CA GLU A 110 14.93 -7.19 -8.05
C GLU A 110 14.61 -5.81 -8.66
N ILE A 111 14.23 -4.84 -7.81
CA ILE A 111 13.90 -3.49 -8.27
C ILE A 111 15.19 -2.74 -8.58
N GLY A 112 15.36 -2.30 -9.82
CA GLY A 112 16.61 -1.68 -10.28
C GLY A 112 17.01 -0.38 -9.57
N SER A 113 16.07 0.33 -8.91
CA SER A 113 16.31 1.61 -8.26
C SER A 113 15.94 1.61 -6.79
N TYR A 114 16.88 1.97 -5.93
CA TYR A 114 16.65 2.19 -4.50
C TYR A 114 15.60 3.28 -4.25
N VAL A 115 15.66 4.38 -5.01
CA VAL A 115 14.73 5.51 -4.88
C VAL A 115 13.29 5.06 -5.16
N THR A 116 13.08 4.20 -6.16
CA THR A 116 11.75 3.63 -6.46
C THR A 116 11.22 2.83 -5.27
N THR A 117 12.04 1.97 -4.69
CA THR A 117 11.65 1.14 -3.54
C THR A 117 11.38 2.00 -2.30
N TRP A 118 12.24 2.99 -2.07
CA TRP A 118 12.05 3.93 -0.97
C TRP A 118 10.73 4.70 -1.10
N ALA A 119 10.42 5.24 -2.29
CA ALA A 119 9.17 5.92 -2.57
C ALA A 119 7.95 4.99 -2.43
N MET A 120 8.08 3.73 -2.84
CA MET A 120 7.05 2.69 -2.65
C MET A 120 6.73 2.49 -1.17
N LEU A 121 7.73 2.28 -0.32
CA LEU A 121 7.54 2.11 1.12
C LEU A 121 6.96 3.38 1.78
N HIS A 122 7.34 4.56 1.32
CA HIS A 122 6.74 5.81 1.81
C HIS A 122 5.25 5.91 1.46
N ARG A 123 4.84 5.51 0.26
CA ARG A 123 3.42 5.44 -0.10
C ARG A 123 2.66 4.45 0.79
N LEU A 124 3.23 3.28 1.07
CA LEU A 124 2.63 2.30 1.97
C LEU A 124 2.49 2.85 3.41
N ARG A 125 3.50 3.55 3.92
CA ARG A 125 3.41 4.19 5.25
C ARG A 125 2.32 5.24 5.34
N LYS A 126 2.10 6.02 4.27
CA LYS A 126 1.04 7.04 4.24
C LYS A 126 -0.37 6.47 4.45
N VAL A 127 -0.65 5.27 3.95
CA VAL A 127 -1.98 4.65 4.12
C VAL A 127 -2.21 4.05 5.50
N LEU A 128 -1.17 3.93 6.33
CA LEU A 128 -1.32 3.55 7.73
C LEU A 128 -1.87 4.68 8.60
N ILE A 129 -1.73 5.93 8.13
CA ILE A 129 -2.30 7.10 8.80
C ILE A 129 -3.80 7.12 8.48
N ARG A 130 -4.63 6.88 9.49
CA ARG A 130 -6.09 6.93 9.36
C ARG A 130 -6.59 8.29 9.83
N PRO A 131 -7.11 9.16 8.93
CA PRO A 131 -7.78 10.38 9.34
C PRO A 131 -8.99 10.02 10.21
N GLY A 132 -9.19 10.76 11.31
CA GLY A 132 -10.31 10.52 12.22
C GLY A 132 -10.20 9.28 13.12
N ARG A 133 -9.00 8.71 13.26
CA ARG A 133 -8.75 7.61 14.20
C ARG A 133 -9.21 8.01 15.61
N GLU A 134 -9.90 7.09 16.27
CA GLU A 134 -10.25 7.25 17.68
C GLU A 134 -9.02 7.55 18.54
N ARG A 135 -9.16 8.48 19.46
CA ARG A 135 -8.08 8.80 20.41
C ARG A 135 -7.85 7.60 21.32
N LEU A 136 -6.60 7.36 21.66
CA LEU A 136 -6.26 6.36 22.65
C LEU A 136 -6.96 6.71 23.97
N SER A 137 -7.60 5.72 24.60
CA SER A 137 -8.30 5.87 25.88
C SER A 137 -7.82 4.78 26.85
N GLY A 138 -7.96 5.04 28.16
CA GLY A 138 -7.47 4.14 29.19
C GLY A 138 -5.99 4.35 29.52
N THR A 139 -5.32 3.32 30.01
CA THR A 139 -3.89 3.35 30.33
C THR A 139 -3.06 3.22 29.06
N VAL A 140 -2.29 4.26 28.74
CA VAL A 140 -1.43 4.29 27.55
C VAL A 140 0.03 4.25 27.98
N GLN A 141 0.80 3.30 27.47
CA GLN A 141 2.25 3.27 27.59
C GLN A 141 2.87 4.04 26.43
N VAL A 142 3.77 4.97 26.78
CA VAL A 142 4.52 5.77 25.80
C VAL A 142 5.99 5.42 25.94
N ASP A 143 6.64 5.08 24.84
CA ASP A 143 8.08 4.83 24.78
C ASP A 143 8.76 5.84 23.84
N GLU A 144 9.97 6.22 24.17
CA GLU A 144 10.77 7.18 23.41
C GLU A 144 11.82 6.44 22.58
N THR A 145 11.93 6.77 21.30
CA THR A 145 13.01 6.30 20.44
C THR A 145 13.83 7.46 19.88
N TYR A 146 15.12 7.23 19.71
CA TYR A 146 16.05 8.22 19.18
C TYR A 146 16.52 7.80 17.79
N PHE A 147 16.45 8.72 16.85
CA PHE A 147 17.00 8.57 15.50
C PHE A 147 18.34 9.30 15.38
N GLY A 148 19.31 8.67 14.75
CA GLY A 148 20.60 9.25 14.44
C GLY A 148 21.73 8.23 14.51
N GLY A 149 22.88 8.57 13.94
CA GLY A 149 24.08 7.76 13.98
C GLY A 149 24.75 7.79 15.37
N VAL A 150 25.78 6.97 15.53
CA VAL A 150 26.66 7.00 16.69
C VAL A 150 27.55 8.24 16.58
N GLU A 151 27.51 9.11 17.57
CA GLU A 151 28.45 10.25 17.67
C GLU A 151 29.65 9.82 18.49
N PRO A 152 30.89 9.95 17.98
CA PRO A 152 32.10 9.59 18.70
C PRO A 152 32.22 10.38 20.01
N GLY A 153 32.49 9.70 21.13
CA GLY A 153 32.72 10.32 22.43
C GLY A 153 31.48 10.63 23.28
N LEU A 154 30.26 10.31 22.79
CA LEU A 154 29.03 10.53 23.56
C LEU A 154 28.36 9.20 23.92
N ALA A 155 27.92 9.06 25.16
CA ALA A 155 27.12 7.91 25.59
C ALA A 155 25.79 7.85 24.81
N GLY A 156 25.37 6.63 24.42
CA GLY A 156 24.25 6.39 23.55
C GLY A 156 22.92 7.01 24.01
N GLY A 157 22.00 7.19 23.10
CA GLY A 157 20.60 7.58 23.36
C GLY A 157 20.31 9.07 23.32
N ARG A 158 21.01 9.90 24.09
CA ARG A 158 20.75 11.35 24.27
C ARG A 158 21.80 12.27 23.62
N ALA A 159 22.55 11.80 22.63
CA ALA A 159 23.57 12.60 21.97
C ALA A 159 22.97 13.81 21.25
N LYS A 160 23.67 14.96 21.29
CA LYS A 160 23.30 16.17 20.56
C LYS A 160 23.19 15.85 19.05
N GLY A 161 22.13 16.31 18.39
CA GLY A 161 21.90 16.04 16.97
C GLY A 161 20.94 14.88 16.67
N LYS A 162 20.57 14.06 17.66
CA LYS A 162 19.53 13.03 17.46
C LYS A 162 18.14 13.66 17.56
N GLY A 163 17.38 13.55 16.49
CA GLY A 163 15.99 13.99 16.48
C GLY A 163 15.12 13.10 17.36
N ARG A 164 14.27 13.70 18.18
CA ARG A 164 13.20 13.00 18.89
C ARG A 164 11.99 12.94 17.98
N TRP A 165 11.49 11.75 17.73
CA TRP A 165 10.23 11.57 17.04
C TRP A 165 9.09 11.48 18.05
N TRP A 166 8.09 12.33 17.90
CA TRP A 166 6.78 12.17 18.50
C TRP A 166 5.84 11.59 17.44
N PRO A 167 5.03 10.59 17.76
CA PRO A 167 3.99 10.12 16.86
C PRO A 167 2.88 11.16 16.64
#